data_cd2650f037d5e407c146b5b236e03ba7
#
_entry.id   cd2650f037d5e407c146b5b236e03ba7
#
_cell.length_a   1.000
_cell.length_b   1.000
_cell.length_c   1.000
_cell.angle_alpha   90.00
_cell.angle_beta   90.00
_cell.angle_gamma   90.00
#
_symmetry.space_group_name_H-M   'P 1'
#
loop_
_entity.id
_entity.type
_entity.pdbx_description
1 polymer ?
#
loop_
_entity_poly.entity_id
_entity_poly.type
_entity_poly.pdbx_seq_one_letter_code
_entity_poly.pdbx_strand_id
1 'polypeptide(L)'
;MKKKQNDPVALFFEERHADINLMAKDEELKKMSLKWMLHADKYKYTYNFTWMGRPIIKFPSDMIVQQEIMWKLKPDLIIETGIAHGGSIIFSASMIEMMGIDGEVVGVDIDIRKHNKKLIETHPMFNRITMYEGSSVDPKILEKVKEHTKNKKCVMVILDSNHTHEHVLKELMLYTPLVTVGSYCILPDTFIEFFPSGYSSNHNKRPWDVGNNPYTAMKAFLKEKNNFSIDQDLSNKAVITETIDGYLKRIS
;
A
#
# COMPACT_ATOMS: atom_id res chain seq x y z
N MET A 1 13.28 27.86 37.81
CA MET A 1 13.28 26.92 36.68
C MET A 1 12.02 26.08 36.79
N LYS A 2 11.00 26.33 35.94
CA LYS A 2 9.79 25.48 35.86
C LYS A 2 10.24 24.13 35.27
N LYS A 3 10.10 23.03 36.02
CA LYS A 3 10.21 21.66 35.46
C LYS A 3 9.25 21.60 34.25
N LYS A 4 9.79 21.31 33.07
CA LYS A 4 8.94 20.88 31.93
C LYS A 4 8.17 19.67 32.44
N GLN A 5 6.87 19.86 32.67
CA GLN A 5 5.96 18.77 32.95
C GLN A 5 5.99 17.93 31.66
N ASN A 6 6.54 16.72 31.74
CA ASN A 6 6.60 15.83 30.59
C ASN A 6 5.14 15.57 30.16
N ASP A 7 4.81 15.97 28.94
CA ASP A 7 3.51 15.65 28.35
C ASP A 7 3.38 14.12 28.25
N PRO A 8 2.43 13.48 28.94
CA PRO A 8 2.29 12.02 28.93
C PRO A 8 2.08 11.45 27.51
N VAL A 9 1.46 12.21 26.60
CA VAL A 9 1.26 11.82 25.22
C VAL A 9 2.57 11.85 24.44
N ALA A 10 3.39 12.89 24.64
CA ALA A 10 4.70 12.97 24.02
C ALA A 10 5.61 11.80 24.51
N LEU A 11 5.59 11.52 25.81
CA LEU A 11 6.35 10.39 26.38
C LEU A 11 5.91 9.06 25.76
N PHE A 12 4.61 8.83 25.64
CA PHE A 12 4.08 7.62 25.00
C PHE A 12 4.59 7.46 23.56
N PHE A 13 4.63 8.54 22.77
CA PHE A 13 5.16 8.47 21.41
C PHE A 13 6.67 8.27 21.34
N GLU A 14 7.44 8.79 22.30
CA GLU A 14 8.88 8.54 22.42
C GLU A 14 9.15 7.07 22.74
N GLU A 15 8.45 6.50 23.73
CA GLU A 15 8.54 5.07 24.11
C GLU A 15 8.15 4.18 22.91
N ARG A 16 7.03 4.47 22.25
CA ARG A 16 6.62 3.74 21.05
C ARG A 16 7.69 3.72 19.95
N HIS A 17 8.33 4.87 19.70
CA HIS A 17 9.39 4.95 18.70
C HIS A 17 10.62 4.13 19.13
N ALA A 18 10.98 4.14 20.41
CA ALA A 18 12.05 3.30 20.94
C ALA A 18 11.74 1.80 20.76
N ASP A 19 10.51 1.37 21.05
CA ASP A 19 10.06 -0.02 20.86
C ASP A 19 10.09 -0.46 19.40
N ILE A 20 9.64 0.39 18.47
CA ILE A 20 9.73 0.13 17.02
C ILE A 20 11.19 -0.08 16.60
N ASN A 21 12.11 0.73 17.12
CA ASN A 21 13.54 0.59 16.82
C ASN A 21 14.16 -0.69 17.43
N LEU A 22 13.64 -1.18 18.56
CA LEU A 22 14.04 -2.46 19.13
C LEU A 22 13.51 -3.62 18.29
N MET A 23 12.22 -3.61 17.91
CA MET A 23 11.63 -4.61 17.01
C MET A 23 12.38 -4.69 15.68
N ALA A 24 12.80 -3.54 15.13
CA ALA A 24 13.56 -3.46 13.88
C ALA A 24 14.91 -4.20 13.93
N LYS A 25 15.50 -4.36 15.12
CA LYS A 25 16.79 -5.03 15.36
C LYS A 25 16.64 -6.49 15.79
N ASP A 26 15.43 -6.92 16.09
CA ASP A 26 15.14 -8.28 16.55
C ASP A 26 15.00 -9.23 15.36
N GLU A 27 16.12 -9.89 15.03
CA GLU A 27 16.18 -10.85 13.92
C GLU A 27 15.33 -12.12 14.19
N GLU A 28 15.09 -12.47 15.45
CA GLU A 28 14.24 -13.60 15.80
C GLU A 28 12.77 -13.24 15.56
N LEU A 29 12.34 -12.06 15.99
CA LEU A 29 10.99 -11.54 15.71
C LEU A 29 10.71 -11.49 14.20
N LYS A 30 11.66 -11.03 13.40
CA LYS A 30 11.53 -11.02 11.93
C LYS A 30 11.37 -12.43 11.36
N LYS A 31 12.19 -13.39 11.81
CA LYS A 31 12.07 -14.79 11.39
C LYS A 31 10.73 -15.41 11.80
N MET A 32 10.27 -15.12 13.00
CA MET A 32 8.98 -15.59 13.50
C MET A 32 7.83 -15.01 12.68
N SER A 33 7.86 -13.73 12.34
CA SER A 33 6.81 -13.08 11.54
C SER A 33 6.73 -13.68 10.14
N LEU A 34 7.87 -13.84 9.44
CA LEU A 34 7.91 -14.49 8.12
C LEU A 34 7.42 -15.94 8.18
N LYS A 35 7.84 -16.70 9.19
CA LYS A 35 7.37 -18.07 9.39
C LYS A 35 5.87 -18.13 9.64
N TRP A 36 5.35 -17.19 10.42
CA TRP A 36 3.91 -17.09 10.68
C TRP A 36 3.15 -16.75 9.41
N MET A 37 3.57 -15.74 8.65
CA MET A 37 2.93 -15.34 7.39
C MET A 37 2.90 -16.49 6.39
N LEU A 38 4.03 -17.19 6.20
CA LEU A 38 4.14 -18.36 5.32
C LEU A 38 3.21 -19.51 5.76
N HIS A 39 3.06 -19.72 7.08
CA HIS A 39 2.14 -20.73 7.61
C HIS A 39 0.68 -20.33 7.44
N ALA A 40 0.35 -19.07 7.68
CA ALA A 40 -0.99 -18.52 7.56
C ALA A 40 -1.49 -18.46 6.12
N ASP A 41 -0.57 -18.27 5.13
CA ASP A 41 -0.91 -18.24 3.70
C ASP A 41 -1.52 -19.55 3.20
N LYS A 42 -1.20 -20.70 3.83
CA LYS A 42 -1.86 -22.00 3.56
C LYS A 42 -3.38 -21.95 3.72
N TYR A 43 -3.85 -21.05 4.55
CA TYR A 43 -5.27 -20.81 4.84
C TYR A 43 -5.79 -19.55 4.13
N LYS A 44 -4.98 -18.95 3.24
CA LYS A 44 -5.28 -17.70 2.55
C LYS A 44 -5.71 -16.61 3.54
N TYR A 45 -4.91 -16.43 4.60
CA TYR A 45 -5.27 -15.59 5.73
C TYR A 45 -5.71 -14.18 5.32
N THR A 46 -4.99 -13.51 4.41
CA THR A 46 -5.31 -12.18 3.91
C THR A 46 -6.64 -12.10 3.16
N TYR A 47 -7.15 -13.23 2.65
CA TYR A 47 -8.43 -13.30 1.93
C TYR A 47 -9.65 -13.43 2.85
N ASN A 48 -9.44 -13.56 4.16
CA ASN A 48 -10.52 -13.83 5.12
C ASN A 48 -11.20 -12.55 5.63
N PHE A 49 -10.74 -11.38 5.20
CA PHE A 49 -11.23 -10.11 5.72
C PHE A 49 -12.17 -9.41 4.74
N THR A 50 -13.04 -8.59 5.32
CA THR A 50 -13.92 -7.70 4.57
C THR A 50 -13.86 -6.30 5.17
N TRP A 51 -13.98 -5.29 4.30
CA TRP A 51 -14.19 -3.92 4.74
C TRP A 51 -15.54 -3.42 4.23
N MET A 52 -16.43 -3.00 5.13
CA MET A 52 -17.79 -2.54 4.81
C MET A 52 -18.52 -3.46 3.81
N GLY A 53 -18.42 -4.79 4.01
CA GLY A 53 -19.07 -5.81 3.18
C GLY A 53 -18.34 -6.18 1.89
N ARG A 54 -17.19 -5.59 1.58
CA ARG A 54 -16.36 -5.98 0.42
C ARG A 54 -15.12 -6.76 0.86
N PRO A 55 -14.78 -7.88 0.19
CA PRO A 55 -13.53 -8.57 0.48
C PRO A 55 -12.34 -7.63 0.29
N ILE A 56 -11.44 -7.64 1.27
CA ILE A 56 -10.17 -6.91 1.22
C ILE A 56 -9.03 -7.89 1.45
N ILE A 57 -8.07 -7.91 0.52
CA ILE A 57 -6.95 -8.87 0.55
C ILE A 57 -5.75 -8.15 1.13
N LYS A 58 -5.69 -8.04 2.47
CA LYS A 58 -4.61 -7.36 3.20
C LYS A 58 -4.41 -7.95 4.59
N PHE A 59 -3.22 -7.81 5.14
CA PHE A 59 -3.04 -7.97 6.58
C PHE A 59 -3.69 -6.82 7.34
N PRO A 60 -4.39 -7.08 8.46
CA PRO A 60 -4.98 -6.01 9.28
C PRO A 60 -3.98 -4.94 9.74
N SER A 61 -2.73 -5.33 9.99
CA SER A 61 -1.63 -4.40 10.31
C SER A 61 -1.36 -3.39 9.21
N ASP A 62 -1.37 -3.82 7.94
CA ASP A 62 -1.15 -2.92 6.80
C ASP A 62 -2.30 -1.92 6.64
N MET A 63 -3.54 -2.34 6.93
CA MET A 63 -4.69 -1.44 6.93
C MET A 63 -4.54 -0.34 8.00
N ILE A 64 -4.06 -0.70 9.20
CA ILE A 64 -3.81 0.30 10.26
C ILE A 64 -2.69 1.25 9.87
N VAL A 65 -1.59 0.74 9.29
CA VAL A 65 -0.50 1.59 8.81
C VAL A 65 -0.97 2.53 7.70
N GLN A 66 -1.73 2.03 6.73
CA GLN A 66 -2.30 2.85 5.66
C GLN A 66 -3.22 3.94 6.23
N GLN A 67 -4.07 3.62 7.20
CA GLN A 67 -4.93 4.59 7.90
C GLN A 67 -4.10 5.67 8.59
N GLU A 68 -3.01 5.32 9.30
CA GLU A 68 -2.14 6.31 9.95
C GLU A 68 -1.47 7.25 8.93
N ILE A 69 -1.02 6.71 7.79
CA ILE A 69 -0.49 7.53 6.69
C ILE A 69 -1.55 8.51 6.20
N MET A 70 -2.75 8.02 5.91
CA MET A 70 -3.86 8.83 5.42
C MET A 70 -4.26 9.90 6.45
N TRP A 71 -4.34 9.54 7.73
CA TRP A 71 -4.64 10.50 8.81
C TRP A 71 -3.61 11.62 8.89
N LYS A 72 -2.33 11.29 8.73
CA LYS A 72 -1.24 12.28 8.77
C LYS A 72 -1.21 13.18 7.54
N LEU A 73 -1.44 12.61 6.36
CA LEU A 73 -1.31 13.32 5.08
C LEU A 73 -2.57 14.09 4.70
N LYS A 74 -3.75 13.57 5.02
CA LYS A 74 -5.05 14.06 4.54
C LYS A 74 -5.11 14.12 3.01
N PRO A 75 -4.86 13.00 2.30
CA PRO A 75 -4.79 13.00 0.83
C PRO A 75 -6.15 13.38 0.23
N ASP A 76 -6.12 14.26 -0.75
CA ASP A 76 -7.28 14.65 -1.56
C ASP A 76 -7.40 13.83 -2.86
N LEU A 77 -6.37 13.00 -3.16
CA LEU A 77 -6.43 11.97 -4.19
C LEU A 77 -5.62 10.74 -3.77
N ILE A 78 -6.26 9.58 -3.88
CA ILE A 78 -5.57 8.28 -3.77
C ILE A 78 -5.72 7.56 -5.12
N ILE A 79 -4.60 7.16 -5.70
CA ILE A 79 -4.56 6.36 -6.93
C ILE A 79 -4.14 4.94 -6.53
N GLU A 80 -4.92 3.94 -6.92
CA GLU A 80 -4.63 2.54 -6.64
C GLU A 80 -4.68 1.71 -7.93
N THR A 81 -3.62 0.98 -8.23
CA THR A 81 -3.61 -0.03 -9.28
C THR A 81 -3.88 -1.40 -8.66
N GLY A 82 -4.82 -2.15 -9.24
CA GLY A 82 -5.35 -3.39 -8.65
C GLY A 82 -6.60 -3.14 -7.80
N ILE A 83 -7.78 -3.42 -8.35
CA ILE A 83 -9.08 -3.25 -7.65
C ILE A 83 -9.55 -4.55 -7.02
N ALA A 84 -9.30 -5.68 -7.69
CA ALA A 84 -9.76 -7.01 -7.29
C ALA A 84 -11.24 -7.04 -6.88
N HIS A 85 -11.54 -7.25 -5.59
CA HIS A 85 -12.91 -7.26 -5.04
C HIS A 85 -13.42 -5.87 -4.61
N GLY A 86 -12.59 -4.86 -4.64
CA GLY A 86 -12.93 -3.47 -4.31
C GLY A 86 -12.80 -3.10 -2.83
N GLY A 87 -12.37 -4.03 -1.97
CA GLY A 87 -12.28 -3.75 -0.52
C GLY A 87 -11.30 -2.64 -0.19
N SER A 88 -10.15 -2.58 -0.87
CA SER A 88 -9.11 -1.58 -0.63
C SER A 88 -9.52 -0.17 -1.07
N ILE A 89 -10.10 -0.03 -2.27
CA ILE A 89 -10.58 1.29 -2.72
C ILE A 89 -11.75 1.80 -1.87
N ILE A 90 -12.61 0.90 -1.37
CA ILE A 90 -13.69 1.26 -0.43
C ILE A 90 -13.11 1.63 0.94
N PHE A 91 -12.07 0.93 1.42
CA PHE A 91 -11.35 1.31 2.63
C PHE A 91 -10.81 2.74 2.49
N SER A 92 -10.08 3.03 1.43
CA SER A 92 -9.51 4.34 1.14
C SER A 92 -10.60 5.43 1.06
N ALA A 93 -11.70 5.18 0.35
CA ALA A 93 -12.82 6.10 0.24
C ALA A 93 -13.51 6.35 1.59
N SER A 94 -13.69 5.31 2.42
CA SER A 94 -14.29 5.44 3.75
C SER A 94 -13.41 6.25 4.71
N MET A 95 -12.08 6.14 4.60
CA MET A 95 -11.15 6.95 5.38
C MET A 95 -11.26 8.43 4.99
N ILE A 96 -11.30 8.74 3.69
CA ILE A 96 -11.51 10.11 3.19
C ILE A 96 -12.83 10.68 3.74
N GLU A 97 -13.91 9.90 3.69
CA GLU A 97 -15.22 10.30 4.24
C GLU A 97 -15.16 10.59 5.74
N MET A 98 -14.62 9.64 6.54
CA MET A 98 -14.50 9.81 7.99
C MET A 98 -13.61 10.99 8.41
N MET A 99 -12.62 11.33 7.59
CA MET A 99 -11.74 12.48 7.84
C MET A 99 -12.37 13.81 7.42
N GLY A 100 -13.55 13.81 6.79
CA GLY A 100 -14.22 15.01 6.28
C GLY A 100 -13.44 15.74 5.19
N ILE A 101 -12.67 15.00 4.37
CA ILE A 101 -11.84 15.56 3.30
C ILE A 101 -12.64 15.55 2.00
N ASP A 102 -12.53 16.62 1.22
CA ASP A 102 -13.01 16.66 -0.16
C ASP A 102 -11.98 15.97 -1.06
N GLY A 103 -12.05 14.64 -1.09
CA GLY A 103 -11.09 13.78 -1.79
C GLY A 103 -11.77 12.63 -2.51
N GLU A 104 -11.01 11.99 -3.40
CA GLU A 104 -11.45 10.86 -4.21
C GLU A 104 -10.41 9.74 -4.28
N VAL A 105 -10.86 8.56 -4.70
CA VAL A 105 -10.05 7.38 -4.98
C VAL A 105 -10.20 7.02 -6.46
N VAL A 106 -9.09 6.87 -7.15
CA VAL A 106 -9.05 6.41 -8.55
C VAL A 106 -8.45 5.01 -8.57
N GLY A 107 -9.26 4.01 -8.93
CA GLY A 107 -8.84 2.62 -9.08
C GLY A 107 -8.61 2.26 -10.56
N VAL A 108 -7.54 1.52 -10.83
CA VAL A 108 -7.24 0.96 -12.15
C VAL A 108 -7.11 -0.55 -12.05
N ASP A 109 -7.79 -1.31 -12.90
CA ASP A 109 -7.64 -2.77 -12.97
C ASP A 109 -7.74 -3.25 -14.42
N ILE A 110 -6.96 -4.28 -14.76
CA ILE A 110 -6.96 -4.88 -16.10
C ILE A 110 -8.31 -5.54 -16.43
N ASP A 111 -9.02 -6.05 -15.41
CA ASP A 111 -10.29 -6.77 -15.52
C ASP A 111 -11.20 -6.46 -14.32
N ILE A 112 -12.06 -5.47 -14.44
CA ILE A 112 -13.07 -5.17 -13.42
C ILE A 112 -14.27 -6.09 -13.62
N ARG A 113 -14.20 -7.27 -13.02
CA ARG A 113 -15.25 -8.29 -13.15
C ARG A 113 -16.64 -7.73 -12.90
N LYS A 114 -17.58 -8.00 -13.79
CA LYS A 114 -18.95 -7.43 -13.78
C LYS A 114 -19.65 -7.50 -12.41
N HIS A 115 -19.52 -8.63 -11.70
CA HIS A 115 -20.14 -8.78 -10.38
C HIS A 115 -19.48 -7.89 -9.31
N ASN A 116 -18.15 -7.71 -9.36
CA ASN A 116 -17.45 -6.79 -8.45
C ASN A 116 -17.78 -5.34 -8.79
N LYS A 117 -17.75 -4.97 -10.08
CA LYS A 117 -18.11 -3.63 -10.56
C LYS A 117 -19.47 -3.20 -10.03
N LYS A 118 -20.50 -4.04 -10.24
CA LYS A 118 -21.87 -3.76 -9.76
C LYS A 118 -21.91 -3.52 -8.25
N LEU A 119 -21.22 -4.35 -7.46
CA LEU A 119 -21.22 -4.24 -6.00
C LEU A 119 -20.45 -3.02 -5.49
N ILE A 120 -19.43 -2.58 -6.23
CA ILE A 120 -18.72 -1.33 -5.93
C ILE A 120 -19.59 -0.12 -6.30
N GLU A 121 -20.19 -0.12 -7.49
CA GLU A 121 -21.03 0.98 -7.99
C GLU A 121 -22.29 1.22 -7.14
N THR A 122 -22.79 0.19 -6.46
CA THR A 122 -23.93 0.30 -5.54
C THR A 122 -23.52 0.56 -4.09
N HIS A 123 -22.21 0.62 -3.79
CA HIS A 123 -21.73 0.83 -2.44
C HIS A 123 -21.88 2.29 -1.98
N PRO A 124 -22.21 2.58 -0.71
CA PRO A 124 -22.36 3.96 -0.21
C PRO A 124 -21.14 4.87 -0.44
N MET A 125 -19.92 4.29 -0.50
CA MET A 125 -18.68 5.05 -0.75
C MET A 125 -18.40 5.33 -2.23
N PHE A 126 -19.24 4.86 -3.15
CA PHE A 126 -18.97 4.97 -4.59
C PHE A 126 -18.90 6.41 -5.10
N ASN A 127 -19.59 7.34 -4.46
CA ASN A 127 -19.52 8.75 -4.80
C ASN A 127 -18.11 9.37 -4.74
N ARG A 128 -17.17 8.67 -4.09
CA ARG A 128 -15.75 9.05 -3.99
C ARG A 128 -14.83 8.19 -4.84
N ILE A 129 -15.36 7.28 -5.65
CA ILE A 129 -14.57 6.29 -6.38
C ILE A 129 -14.76 6.45 -7.87
N THR A 130 -13.67 6.56 -8.61
CA THR A 130 -13.63 6.42 -10.06
C THR A 130 -12.84 5.17 -10.43
N MET A 131 -13.35 4.37 -11.35
CA MET A 131 -12.69 3.13 -11.78
C MET A 131 -12.40 3.16 -13.28
N TYR A 132 -11.20 2.77 -13.65
CA TYR A 132 -10.78 2.58 -15.04
C TYR A 132 -10.38 1.13 -15.29
N GLU A 133 -11.02 0.51 -16.30
CA GLU A 133 -10.66 -0.83 -16.77
C GLU A 133 -9.63 -0.75 -17.88
N GLY A 134 -8.49 -1.39 -17.67
CA GLY A 134 -7.35 -1.45 -18.58
C GLY A 134 -6.03 -1.65 -17.84
N SER A 135 -4.96 -1.85 -18.60
CA SER A 135 -3.64 -1.99 -18.02
C SER A 135 -3.16 -0.68 -17.38
N SER A 136 -2.65 -0.75 -16.14
CA SER A 136 -2.07 0.40 -15.43
C SER A 136 -0.89 1.04 -16.17
N VAL A 137 -0.20 0.28 -17.00
CA VAL A 137 0.93 0.76 -17.81
C VAL A 137 0.52 1.20 -19.23
N ASP A 138 -0.77 1.18 -19.56
CA ASP A 138 -1.27 1.70 -20.83
C ASP A 138 -1.26 3.25 -20.80
N PRO A 139 -0.63 3.93 -21.78
CA PRO A 139 -0.60 5.39 -21.83
C PRO A 139 -1.99 6.05 -21.80
N LYS A 140 -3.01 5.43 -22.42
CA LYS A 140 -4.37 5.97 -22.43
C LYS A 140 -5.04 5.92 -21.05
N ILE A 141 -4.76 4.87 -20.28
CA ILE A 141 -5.23 4.77 -18.89
C ILE A 141 -4.49 5.77 -18.02
N LEU A 142 -3.17 5.85 -18.15
CA LEU A 142 -2.35 6.81 -17.41
C LEU A 142 -2.78 8.27 -17.64
N GLU A 143 -3.10 8.64 -18.87
CA GLU A 143 -3.60 10.00 -19.17
C GLU A 143 -4.92 10.29 -18.45
N LYS A 144 -5.87 9.34 -18.41
CA LYS A 144 -7.11 9.50 -17.63
C LYS A 144 -6.83 9.68 -16.14
N VAL A 145 -5.89 8.90 -15.58
CA VAL A 145 -5.49 9.02 -14.17
C VAL A 145 -4.84 10.38 -13.89
N LYS A 146 -3.98 10.86 -14.79
CA LYS A 146 -3.35 12.18 -14.66
C LYS A 146 -4.35 13.34 -14.63
N GLU A 147 -5.47 13.23 -15.33
CA GLU A 147 -6.51 14.28 -15.28
C GLU A 147 -7.02 14.51 -13.85
N HIS A 148 -7.11 13.46 -13.03
CA HIS A 148 -7.52 13.56 -11.63
C HIS A 148 -6.47 14.27 -10.74
N THR A 149 -5.19 14.31 -11.15
CA THR A 149 -4.16 14.97 -10.34
C THR A 149 -4.19 16.50 -10.45
N LYS A 150 -4.92 17.04 -11.44
CA LYS A 150 -5.03 18.49 -11.62
C LYS A 150 -5.66 19.14 -10.38
N ASN A 151 -4.97 20.17 -9.87
CA ASN A 151 -5.38 20.94 -8.68
C ASN A 151 -5.40 20.16 -7.35
N LYS A 152 -4.90 18.92 -7.31
CA LYS A 152 -4.76 18.15 -6.07
C LYS A 152 -3.52 18.59 -5.29
N LYS A 153 -3.68 18.67 -3.97
CA LYS A 153 -2.63 19.14 -3.05
C LYS A 153 -1.83 17.98 -2.45
N CYS A 154 -2.48 16.84 -2.25
CA CYS A 154 -1.87 15.67 -1.64
C CYS A 154 -2.31 14.39 -2.36
N VAL A 155 -1.45 13.91 -3.26
CA VAL A 155 -1.67 12.69 -4.02
C VAL A 155 -0.87 11.54 -3.41
N MET A 156 -1.54 10.46 -3.06
CA MET A 156 -0.96 9.19 -2.60
C MET A 156 -1.20 8.12 -3.66
N VAL A 157 -0.23 7.23 -3.86
CA VAL A 157 -0.31 6.13 -4.84
C VAL A 157 -0.12 4.79 -4.13
N ILE A 158 -0.89 3.77 -4.55
CA ILE A 158 -0.76 2.38 -4.12
C ILE A 158 -0.63 1.52 -5.38
N LEU A 159 0.45 0.74 -5.49
CA LEU A 159 0.73 -0.10 -6.66
C LEU A 159 0.57 -1.58 -6.28
N ASP A 160 -0.64 -2.11 -6.51
CA ASP A 160 -1.10 -3.43 -6.05
C ASP A 160 -1.74 -4.25 -7.20
N SER A 161 -1.19 -4.18 -8.41
CA SER A 161 -1.78 -4.80 -9.60
C SER A 161 -1.14 -6.14 -9.97
N ASN A 162 -0.02 -6.11 -10.66
CA ASN A 162 0.78 -7.25 -11.06
C ASN A 162 2.11 -7.21 -10.32
N HIS A 163 2.50 -8.31 -9.70
CA HIS A 163 3.65 -8.33 -8.80
C HIS A 163 4.96 -8.79 -9.47
N THR A 164 5.04 -8.81 -10.80
CA THR A 164 6.32 -9.07 -11.49
C THR A 164 7.23 -7.84 -11.45
N HIS A 165 8.53 -8.07 -11.34
CA HIS A 165 9.54 -7.00 -11.33
C HIS A 165 9.36 -5.99 -12.47
N GLU A 166 9.21 -6.49 -13.71
CA GLU A 166 9.11 -5.64 -14.89
C GLU A 166 7.88 -4.73 -14.85
N HIS A 167 6.72 -5.29 -14.47
CA HIS A 167 5.48 -4.53 -14.41
C HIS A 167 5.51 -3.46 -13.32
N VAL A 168 5.91 -3.85 -12.11
CA VAL A 168 6.00 -2.93 -10.96
C VAL A 168 7.03 -1.83 -11.21
N LEU A 169 8.17 -2.14 -11.85
CA LEU A 169 9.14 -1.11 -12.21
C LEU A 169 8.56 -0.10 -13.21
N LYS A 170 7.79 -0.56 -14.20
CA LYS A 170 7.06 0.33 -15.12
C LYS A 170 6.04 1.19 -14.38
N GLU A 171 5.26 0.62 -13.48
CA GLU A 171 4.30 1.38 -12.65
C GLU A 171 5.03 2.43 -11.80
N LEU A 172 6.11 2.06 -11.12
CA LEU A 172 6.93 3.00 -10.36
C LEU A 172 7.39 4.19 -11.20
N MET A 173 7.90 3.95 -12.41
CA MET A 173 8.34 5.01 -13.31
C MET A 173 7.19 5.92 -13.78
N LEU A 174 5.99 5.39 -13.94
CA LEU A 174 4.83 6.11 -14.47
C LEU A 174 4.03 6.85 -13.38
N TYR A 175 3.89 6.27 -12.19
CA TYR A 175 2.98 6.77 -11.15
C TYR A 175 3.71 7.56 -10.05
N THR A 176 4.98 7.30 -9.76
CA THR A 176 5.70 8.08 -8.75
C THR A 176 5.82 9.58 -9.07
N PRO A 177 5.89 10.02 -10.35
CA PRO A 177 5.82 11.46 -10.66
C PRO A 177 4.51 12.13 -10.21
N LEU A 178 3.43 11.37 -10.02
CA LEU A 178 2.12 11.87 -9.58
C LEU A 178 2.05 12.06 -8.06
N VAL A 179 2.88 11.36 -7.29
CA VAL A 179 2.93 11.48 -5.83
C VAL A 179 3.40 12.88 -5.46
N THR A 180 2.73 13.58 -4.57
CA THR A 180 3.18 14.90 -4.10
C THR A 180 4.32 14.79 -3.09
N VAL A 181 5.17 15.82 -2.99
CA VAL A 181 6.27 15.86 -2.02
C VAL A 181 5.72 15.71 -0.59
N GLY A 182 6.31 14.84 0.20
CA GLY A 182 5.87 14.49 1.54
C GLY A 182 4.84 13.36 1.61
N SER A 183 4.21 13.00 0.48
CA SER A 183 3.29 11.87 0.36
C SER A 183 4.00 10.55 0.04
N TYR A 184 3.24 9.47 -0.17
CA TYR A 184 3.76 8.12 -0.32
C TYR A 184 3.34 7.46 -1.63
N CYS A 185 4.24 6.63 -2.15
CA CYS A 185 3.95 5.50 -3.01
C CYS A 185 4.06 4.22 -2.17
N ILE A 186 2.97 3.48 -2.02
CA ILE A 186 2.93 2.23 -1.24
C ILE A 186 3.01 1.05 -2.20
N LEU A 187 3.92 0.14 -1.94
CA LEU A 187 4.12 -1.11 -2.69
C LEU A 187 3.80 -2.30 -1.78
N PRO A 188 2.61 -2.88 -1.85
CA PRO A 188 2.31 -4.17 -1.25
C PRO A 188 3.10 -5.32 -1.89
N ASP A 189 2.98 -6.52 -1.32
CA ASP A 189 3.58 -7.77 -1.82
C ASP A 189 5.11 -7.79 -1.93
N THR A 190 5.80 -6.84 -1.31
CA THR A 190 7.26 -6.86 -1.20
C THR A 190 7.77 -8.04 -0.36
N PHE A 191 6.93 -8.59 0.54
CA PHE A 191 7.26 -9.75 1.38
C PHE A 191 7.58 -11.02 0.58
N ILE A 192 7.15 -11.10 -0.69
CA ILE A 192 7.42 -12.23 -1.60
C ILE A 192 8.92 -12.52 -1.70
N GLU A 193 9.78 -11.50 -1.67
CA GLU A 193 11.25 -11.66 -1.73
C GLU A 193 11.82 -12.46 -0.56
N PHE A 194 11.13 -12.47 0.57
CA PHE A 194 11.58 -13.10 1.81
C PHE A 194 11.00 -14.49 2.04
N PHE A 195 10.18 -14.97 1.13
CA PHE A 195 9.63 -16.34 1.17
C PHE A 195 10.60 -17.35 0.52
N PRO A 196 10.40 -18.65 0.74
CA PRO A 196 11.20 -19.66 0.04
C PRO A 196 11.07 -19.55 -1.47
N SER A 197 12.19 -19.61 -2.19
CA SER A 197 12.20 -19.62 -3.66
C SER A 197 11.30 -20.75 -4.19
N GLY A 198 10.52 -20.46 -5.23
CA GLY A 198 9.55 -21.39 -5.79
C GLY A 198 8.21 -21.41 -5.05
N TYR A 199 8.05 -20.68 -3.95
CA TYR A 199 6.79 -20.70 -3.20
C TYR A 199 5.64 -20.11 -4.01
N SER A 200 5.81 -18.92 -4.55
CA SER A 200 4.77 -18.26 -5.34
C SER A 200 4.57 -18.92 -6.70
N SER A 201 5.64 -19.28 -7.40
CA SER A 201 5.59 -19.86 -8.74
C SER A 201 5.10 -21.31 -8.74
N ASN A 202 5.57 -22.15 -7.82
CA ASN A 202 5.25 -23.57 -7.81
C ASN A 202 3.92 -23.88 -7.08
N HIS A 203 3.68 -23.28 -5.90
CA HIS A 203 2.47 -23.56 -5.13
C HIS A 203 1.27 -22.75 -5.61
N ASN A 204 1.46 -21.47 -5.90
CA ASN A 204 0.38 -20.57 -6.28
C ASN A 204 0.28 -20.33 -7.80
N LYS A 205 1.19 -20.93 -8.59
CA LYS A 205 1.28 -20.77 -10.06
C LYS A 205 1.31 -19.30 -10.50
N ARG A 206 1.99 -18.46 -9.72
CA ARG A 206 2.11 -17.02 -10.00
C ARG A 206 3.32 -16.74 -10.89
N PRO A 207 3.28 -15.71 -11.75
CA PRO A 207 4.43 -15.34 -12.59
C PRO A 207 5.55 -14.63 -11.82
N TRP A 208 5.35 -14.34 -10.55
CA TRP A 208 6.32 -13.69 -9.64
C TRP A 208 6.82 -14.65 -8.57
N ASP A 209 8.03 -14.39 -8.09
CA ASP A 209 8.72 -15.18 -7.06
C ASP A 209 9.92 -14.39 -6.51
N VAL A 210 10.72 -15.00 -5.65
CA VAL A 210 12.01 -14.45 -5.21
C VAL A 210 12.86 -14.06 -6.44
N GLY A 211 13.39 -12.83 -6.43
CA GLY A 211 14.13 -12.25 -7.54
C GLY A 211 13.26 -11.63 -8.65
N ASN A 212 11.94 -11.85 -8.66
CA ASN A 212 11.01 -11.29 -9.64
C ASN A 212 9.71 -10.84 -8.95
N ASN A 213 9.75 -9.71 -8.24
CA ASN A 213 8.64 -9.25 -7.41
C ASN A 213 8.72 -7.73 -7.13
N PRO A 214 7.75 -7.12 -6.39
CA PRO A 214 7.74 -5.70 -6.10
C PRO A 214 8.97 -5.20 -5.34
N TYR A 215 9.54 -6.00 -4.43
CA TYR A 215 10.75 -5.61 -3.69
C TYR A 215 11.94 -5.39 -4.62
N THR A 216 12.16 -6.32 -5.56
CA THR A 216 13.27 -6.21 -6.52
C THR A 216 13.09 -5.02 -7.48
N ALA A 217 11.85 -4.73 -7.89
CA ALA A 217 11.50 -3.55 -8.69
C ALA A 217 11.77 -2.25 -7.92
N MET A 218 11.33 -2.19 -6.66
CA MET A 218 11.59 -1.06 -5.76
C MET A 218 13.09 -0.80 -5.60
N LYS A 219 13.88 -1.84 -5.36
CA LYS A 219 15.35 -1.71 -5.22
C LYS A 219 16.00 -1.20 -6.50
N ALA A 220 15.52 -1.62 -7.67
CA ALA A 220 15.98 -1.10 -8.97
C ALA A 220 15.60 0.37 -9.13
N PHE A 221 14.35 0.73 -8.86
CA PHE A 221 13.86 2.11 -8.91
C PHE A 221 14.67 3.06 -8.02
N LEU A 222 14.92 2.69 -6.77
CA LEU A 222 15.65 3.53 -5.81
C LEU A 222 17.15 3.70 -6.14
N LYS A 223 17.74 2.86 -6.99
CA LYS A 223 19.09 3.08 -7.51
C LYS A 223 19.15 4.22 -8.53
N GLU A 224 18.06 4.46 -9.25
CA GLU A 224 17.99 5.49 -10.30
C GLU A 224 17.35 6.79 -9.80
N LYS A 225 16.51 6.72 -8.77
CA LYS A 225 15.72 7.84 -8.25
C LYS A 225 16.07 8.14 -6.80
N ASN A 226 16.53 9.35 -6.56
CA ASN A 226 16.93 9.85 -5.23
C ASN A 226 15.89 10.75 -4.56
N ASN A 227 14.74 10.92 -5.19
CA ASN A 227 13.64 11.75 -4.70
C ASN A 227 12.61 10.98 -3.85
N PHE A 228 12.88 9.69 -3.58
CA PHE A 228 12.12 8.85 -2.65
C PHE A 228 13.04 8.22 -1.61
N SER A 229 12.51 8.01 -0.42
CA SER A 229 13.16 7.25 0.66
C SER A 229 12.20 6.22 1.24
N ILE A 230 12.73 5.10 1.70
CA ILE A 230 11.96 4.09 2.43
C ILE A 230 11.65 4.64 3.84
N ASP A 231 10.38 4.64 4.24
CA ASP A 231 9.97 4.88 5.62
C ASP A 231 9.94 3.55 6.37
N GLN A 232 11.09 3.17 6.92
CA GLN A 232 11.27 1.88 7.59
C GLN A 232 10.46 1.74 8.87
N ASP A 233 10.19 2.85 9.57
CA ASP A 233 9.41 2.81 10.80
C ASP A 233 8.01 2.24 10.59
N LEU A 234 7.43 2.47 9.42
CA LEU A 234 6.11 1.93 9.06
C LEU A 234 6.13 0.41 8.88
N SER A 235 7.13 -0.14 8.20
CA SER A 235 7.31 -1.59 8.05
C SER A 235 7.67 -2.25 9.38
N ASN A 236 8.61 -1.64 10.12
CA ASN A 236 9.11 -2.19 11.38
C ASN A 236 8.02 -2.30 12.44
N LYS A 237 7.11 -1.33 12.50
CA LYS A 237 6.03 -1.35 13.48
C LYS A 237 4.94 -2.36 13.13
N ALA A 238 4.70 -2.65 11.86
CA ALA A 238 3.69 -3.59 11.43
C ALA A 238 4.06 -5.04 11.77
N VAL A 239 5.35 -5.40 11.74
CA VAL A 239 5.94 -6.72 11.99
C VAL A 239 5.41 -7.80 11.04
N ILE A 240 4.09 -8.05 11.07
CA ILE A 240 3.38 -8.91 10.10
C ILE A 240 2.81 -8.00 9.02
N THR A 241 3.43 -7.97 7.84
CA THR A 241 3.12 -7.02 6.77
C THR A 241 3.43 -7.59 5.40
N GLU A 242 2.58 -7.32 4.42
CA GLU A 242 2.87 -7.58 3.01
C GLU A 242 3.79 -6.50 2.41
N THR A 243 4.02 -5.39 3.14
CA THR A 243 4.68 -4.17 2.63
C THR A 243 6.04 -3.96 3.32
N ILE A 244 6.93 -4.96 3.27
CA ILE A 244 8.29 -4.86 3.83
C ILE A 244 9.09 -3.85 3.00
N ASP A 245 9.57 -2.75 3.63
CA ASP A 245 10.26 -1.62 2.99
C ASP A 245 9.47 -0.91 1.89
N GLY A 246 8.22 -1.32 1.61
CA GLY A 246 7.41 -0.84 0.50
C GLY A 246 6.72 0.52 0.72
N TYR A 247 6.97 1.21 1.83
CA TYR A 247 6.44 2.55 2.09
C TYR A 247 7.42 3.62 1.59
N LEU A 248 7.28 4.02 0.33
CA LEU A 248 8.17 4.99 -0.32
C LEU A 248 7.66 6.42 -0.14
N LYS A 249 8.33 7.20 0.69
CA LYS A 249 8.03 8.61 0.89
C LYS A 249 8.72 9.48 -0.13
N ARG A 250 7.97 10.35 -0.84
CA ARG A 250 8.55 11.35 -1.71
C ARG A 250 9.18 12.48 -0.90
N ILE A 251 10.49 12.73 -1.07
CA ILE A 251 11.26 13.71 -0.29
C ILE A 251 11.59 14.98 -1.08
N SER A 252 11.49 14.94 -2.40
CA SER A 252 11.71 16.11 -3.28
C SER A 252 10.97 15.98 -4.63
#